data_540e2fe69b0a40135b9f53993f7a188e
#
_entry.id   540e2fe69b0a40135b9f53993f7a188e
#
_cell.length_a   1.000
_cell.length_b   1.000
_cell.length_c   1.000
_cell.angle_alpha   90.00
_cell.angle_beta   90.00
_cell.angle_gamma   90.00
#
_symmetry.space_group_name_H-M   'P 1'
#
loop_
_entity.id
_entity.type
_entity.pdbx_description
1 polymer ?
#
loop_
_entity_poly.entity_id
_entity_poly.type
_entity_poly.pdbx_seq_one_letter_code
_entity_poly.pdbx_strand_id
1 'polypeptide(L)'
;NSYQPDGNQLGIELHAMFYQYSTGNYLNNTTFLNLRAINRSNKEYYNYRQALFLDFDIGNYSDDHVGCDPSNRLLYAYNGDDFDESDGGQIGYGANPPCQGVLCLSHPLESAGILTGSMDAGMNTSFDTTAWLLMNGQNSDSSYWMNPLTNTATQFLYDGNPNLPNTWSEVSSNNSPGDRRGMLCISEALFPQNST
;
A
#
# COMPACT_ATOMS: atom_id res chain seq x y z
N ASN A 1 12.43 7.82 -15.93
CA ASN A 1 13.59 7.34 -15.17
C ASN A 1 13.85 8.31 -14.03
N SER A 2 13.30 8.05 -12.86
CA SER A 2 13.74 8.75 -11.65
C SER A 2 15.12 8.21 -11.28
N TYR A 3 16.15 8.98 -11.55
CA TYR A 3 17.52 8.70 -11.11
C TYR A 3 17.61 9.09 -9.63
N GLN A 4 17.90 8.13 -8.78
CA GLN A 4 18.26 8.38 -7.38
C GLN A 4 19.80 8.46 -7.35
N PRO A 5 20.38 9.67 -7.15
CA PRO A 5 21.84 9.85 -7.29
C PRO A 5 22.66 9.17 -6.21
N ASP A 6 22.04 8.81 -5.08
CA ASP A 6 22.73 8.28 -3.89
C ASP A 6 22.62 6.77 -3.74
N GLY A 7 21.81 6.09 -4.58
CA GLY A 7 21.60 4.65 -4.53
C GLY A 7 22.47 3.89 -5.52
N ASN A 8 23.02 2.74 -5.12
CA ASN A 8 23.63 1.80 -6.05
C ASN A 8 22.55 1.17 -6.95
N GLN A 9 22.79 1.11 -8.24
CA GLN A 9 21.89 0.43 -9.15
C GLN A 9 21.79 -1.06 -8.80
N LEU A 10 20.57 -1.55 -8.62
CA LEU A 10 20.33 -2.97 -8.36
C LEU A 10 20.52 -3.85 -9.61
N GLY A 11 20.44 -3.28 -10.81
CA GLY A 11 20.49 -4.05 -12.04
C GLY A 11 19.26 -4.93 -12.23
N ILE A 12 18.12 -4.46 -11.78
CA ILE A 12 16.81 -5.12 -11.96
C ILE A 12 16.08 -4.46 -13.12
N GLU A 13 15.60 -5.28 -14.04
CA GLU A 13 14.74 -4.88 -15.16
C GLU A 13 13.30 -5.17 -14.79
N LEU A 14 12.41 -4.18 -14.91
CA LEU A 14 10.99 -4.31 -14.63
C LEU A 14 10.18 -4.20 -15.92
N HIS A 15 9.30 -5.17 -16.15
CA HIS A 15 8.29 -5.14 -17.20
C HIS A 15 6.93 -5.03 -16.55
N ALA A 16 6.21 -3.97 -16.86
CA ALA A 16 4.85 -3.73 -16.37
C ALA A 16 3.88 -3.74 -17.53
N MET A 17 2.80 -4.53 -17.41
CA MET A 17 1.71 -4.57 -18.37
C MET A 17 0.40 -4.33 -17.64
N PHE A 18 -0.28 -3.25 -18.01
CA PHE A 18 -1.63 -2.92 -17.54
C PHE A 18 -2.65 -3.34 -18.58
N TYR A 19 -3.74 -3.93 -18.12
CA TYR A 19 -4.85 -4.31 -19.00
C TYR A 19 -6.18 -4.35 -18.26
N GLN A 20 -7.27 -4.23 -18.99
CA GLN A 20 -8.64 -4.32 -18.51
C GLN A 20 -9.45 -5.19 -19.44
N TYR A 21 -10.55 -5.73 -18.92
CA TYR A 21 -11.52 -6.45 -19.71
C TYR A 21 -12.78 -5.61 -19.89
N SER A 22 -13.33 -5.62 -21.11
CA SER A 22 -14.66 -5.09 -21.39
C SER A 22 -15.67 -6.20 -21.25
N THR A 23 -16.30 -6.29 -20.09
CA THR A 23 -17.28 -7.34 -19.75
C THR A 23 -18.51 -6.68 -19.14
N GLY A 24 -19.61 -7.39 -19.03
CA GLY A 24 -20.81 -6.89 -18.38
C GLY A 24 -20.85 -7.08 -16.85
N ASN A 25 -19.72 -7.23 -16.19
CA ASN A 25 -19.63 -7.54 -14.76
C ASN A 25 -18.55 -6.70 -14.05
N TYR A 26 -18.23 -7.03 -12.82
CA TYR A 26 -17.26 -6.34 -11.95
C TYR A 26 -15.84 -6.19 -12.56
N LEU A 27 -15.47 -7.00 -13.55
CA LEU A 27 -14.17 -6.86 -14.22
C LEU A 27 -14.05 -5.56 -15.04
N ASN A 28 -15.16 -4.91 -15.39
CA ASN A 28 -15.10 -3.58 -16.00
C ASN A 28 -14.43 -2.52 -15.12
N ASN A 29 -14.53 -2.72 -13.80
CA ASN A 29 -13.97 -1.80 -12.81
C ASN A 29 -12.63 -2.31 -12.25
N THR A 30 -11.99 -3.26 -12.95
CA THR A 30 -10.75 -3.87 -12.51
C THR A 30 -9.65 -3.64 -13.53
N THR A 31 -8.55 -3.05 -13.08
CA THR A 31 -7.30 -2.96 -13.84
C THR A 31 -6.36 -4.04 -13.34
N PHE A 32 -5.81 -4.83 -14.24
CA PHE A 32 -4.80 -5.83 -13.94
C PHE A 32 -3.41 -5.25 -14.22
N LEU A 33 -2.50 -5.50 -13.29
CA LEU A 33 -1.08 -5.25 -13.46
C LEU A 33 -0.33 -6.59 -13.45
N ASN A 34 0.31 -6.91 -14.55
CA ASN A 34 1.32 -7.97 -14.60
C ASN A 34 2.70 -7.30 -14.51
N LEU A 35 3.37 -7.51 -13.39
CA LEU A 35 4.71 -6.98 -13.13
C LEU A 35 5.71 -8.12 -13.09
N ARG A 36 6.71 -8.05 -13.96
CA ARG A 36 7.79 -9.02 -14.04
C ARG A 36 9.11 -8.33 -13.72
N ALA A 37 9.76 -8.76 -12.65
CA ALA A 37 11.11 -8.33 -12.30
C ALA A 37 12.13 -9.34 -12.81
N ILE A 38 13.22 -8.87 -13.39
CA ILE A 38 14.31 -9.71 -13.89
C ILE A 38 15.61 -9.23 -13.28
N ASN A 39 16.33 -10.12 -12.61
CA ASN A 39 17.64 -9.81 -12.07
C ASN A 39 18.70 -9.88 -13.20
N ARG A 40 19.08 -8.72 -13.74
CA ARG A 40 20.15 -8.57 -14.74
C ARG A 40 21.51 -8.30 -14.13
N SER A 41 21.57 -8.22 -12.79
CA SER A 41 22.86 -8.00 -12.12
C SER A 41 23.72 -9.26 -12.13
N ASN A 42 24.97 -9.11 -11.71
CA ASN A 42 25.88 -10.24 -11.47
C ASN A 42 25.86 -10.74 -10.03
N LYS A 43 24.76 -10.45 -9.29
CA LYS A 43 24.59 -10.79 -7.88
C LYS A 43 23.28 -11.52 -7.66
N GLU A 44 23.24 -12.32 -6.62
CA GLU A 44 22.01 -12.80 -6.01
C GLU A 44 21.54 -11.79 -4.96
N TYR A 45 20.24 -11.62 -4.83
CA TYR A 45 19.65 -10.79 -3.78
C TYR A 45 18.92 -11.68 -2.79
N TYR A 46 19.25 -11.53 -1.52
CA TYR A 46 18.57 -12.19 -0.41
C TYR A 46 17.57 -11.23 0.21
N ASN A 47 16.42 -11.75 0.65
CA ASN A 47 15.33 -10.95 1.17
C ASN A 47 14.92 -9.82 0.20
N TYR A 48 14.84 -10.14 -1.09
CA TYR A 48 14.35 -9.20 -2.09
C TYR A 48 12.92 -8.79 -1.76
N ARG A 49 12.68 -7.49 -1.79
CA ARG A 49 11.36 -6.93 -1.55
C ARG A 49 10.91 -6.09 -2.73
N GLN A 50 9.64 -6.21 -3.05
CA GLN A 50 9.00 -5.40 -4.07
C GLN A 50 7.72 -4.83 -3.50
N ALA A 51 7.56 -3.53 -3.60
CA ALA A 51 6.38 -2.85 -3.09
C ALA A 51 5.67 -2.07 -4.20
N LEU A 52 4.35 -1.99 -4.07
CA LEU A 52 3.53 -1.08 -4.83
C LEU A 52 3.09 0.05 -3.90
N PHE A 53 3.48 1.26 -4.23
CA PHE A 53 3.04 2.48 -3.58
C PHE A 53 1.83 3.04 -4.31
N LEU A 54 0.81 3.46 -3.57
CA LEU A 54 -0.47 3.92 -4.08
C LEU A 54 -0.84 5.24 -3.40
N ASP A 55 -1.19 6.20 -4.22
CA ASP A 55 -1.80 7.45 -3.80
C ASP A 55 -3.28 7.33 -4.11
N PHE A 56 -4.07 7.11 -3.08
CA PHE A 56 -5.51 6.91 -3.21
C PHE A 56 -6.20 8.27 -3.13
N ASP A 57 -7.01 8.57 -4.15
CA ASP A 57 -7.83 9.76 -4.19
C ASP A 57 -9.27 9.35 -4.50
N ILE A 58 -10.08 9.09 -3.49
CA ILE A 58 -11.49 8.76 -3.66
C ILE A 58 -12.27 10.08 -3.61
N GLY A 59 -12.57 10.62 -4.82
CA GLY A 59 -13.27 11.90 -4.92
C GLY A 59 -12.49 13.04 -4.25
N ASN A 60 -12.90 13.43 -3.07
CA ASN A 60 -12.16 14.37 -2.23
C ASN A 60 -11.12 13.61 -1.39
N TYR A 61 -9.87 13.66 -1.76
CA TYR A 61 -8.77 12.93 -1.09
C TYR A 61 -8.60 13.27 0.41
N SER A 62 -9.20 14.37 0.87
CA SER A 62 -8.96 14.87 2.24
C SER A 62 -9.82 14.21 3.31
N ASP A 63 -10.71 13.30 2.96
CA ASP A 63 -11.64 12.61 3.85
C ASP A 63 -11.58 11.08 3.74
N ASP A 64 -10.47 10.54 3.23
CA ASP A 64 -10.23 9.13 3.05
C ASP A 64 -9.62 8.43 4.28
N HIS A 65 -9.82 7.12 4.32
CA HIS A 65 -9.16 6.15 5.18
C HIS A 65 -8.56 5.00 4.36
N VAL A 66 -7.59 4.30 4.93
CA VAL A 66 -6.97 3.11 4.33
C VAL A 66 -6.96 1.97 5.35
N GLY A 67 -7.03 0.75 4.85
CA GLY A 67 -6.89 -0.47 5.62
C GLY A 67 -6.31 -1.59 4.79
N CYS A 68 -6.01 -2.71 5.42
CA CYS A 68 -5.56 -3.89 4.72
C CYS A 68 -6.27 -5.16 5.22
N ASP A 69 -6.28 -6.18 4.37
CA ASP A 69 -6.70 -7.54 4.73
C ASP A 69 -5.59 -8.51 4.26
N PRO A 70 -4.65 -8.84 5.14
CA PRO A 70 -3.53 -9.71 4.79
C PRO A 70 -3.97 -11.12 4.36
N SER A 71 -5.08 -11.62 4.90
CA SER A 71 -5.59 -12.95 4.59
C SER A 71 -6.11 -13.03 3.14
N ASN A 72 -6.68 -11.96 2.66
CA ASN A 72 -7.09 -11.79 1.28
C ASN A 72 -6.04 -11.09 0.40
N ARG A 73 -4.89 -10.71 0.94
CA ARG A 73 -3.79 -10.04 0.24
C ARG A 73 -4.19 -8.69 -0.36
N LEU A 74 -5.00 -7.94 0.37
CA LEU A 74 -5.68 -6.74 -0.06
C LEU A 74 -5.18 -5.51 0.73
N LEU A 75 -4.89 -4.43 0.03
CA LEU A 75 -4.80 -3.06 0.53
C LEU A 75 -5.97 -2.28 -0.07
N TYR A 76 -6.67 -1.46 0.72
CA TYR A 76 -7.85 -0.75 0.24
C TYR A 76 -8.00 0.63 0.89
N ALA A 77 -8.60 1.54 0.13
CA ALA A 77 -9.02 2.86 0.60
C ALA A 77 -10.55 2.97 0.56
N TYR A 78 -11.08 3.76 1.47
CA TYR A 78 -12.51 4.02 1.61
C TYR A 78 -12.73 5.41 2.22
N ASN A 79 -13.84 6.05 1.88
CA ASN A 79 -14.22 7.35 2.43
C ASN A 79 -14.41 7.28 3.96
N GLY A 80 -14.14 8.36 4.65
CA GLY A 80 -14.23 8.44 6.12
C GLY A 80 -15.63 8.21 6.68
N ASP A 81 -16.66 8.50 5.88
CA ASP A 81 -18.06 8.25 6.21
C ASP A 81 -18.90 7.87 4.96
N ASP A 82 -20.23 7.98 5.05
CA ASP A 82 -21.14 7.58 3.96
C ASP A 82 -21.34 8.66 2.90
N PHE A 83 -20.62 9.78 2.98
CA PHE A 83 -20.77 10.90 2.06
C PHE A 83 -19.42 11.56 1.78
N ASP A 84 -19.04 11.60 0.52
CA ASP A 84 -17.79 12.21 0.03
C ASP A 84 -18.10 13.65 -0.43
N GLU A 85 -17.65 14.62 0.37
CA GLU A 85 -17.88 16.04 0.12
C GLU A 85 -16.97 16.59 -0.98
N SER A 86 -17.52 17.52 -1.75
CA SER A 86 -16.69 18.33 -2.65
C SER A 86 -16.07 19.49 -1.87
N ASP A 87 -14.76 19.64 -1.89
CA ASP A 87 -14.04 20.72 -1.24
C ASP A 87 -12.89 21.26 -2.11
N GLY A 88 -12.59 22.56 -2.00
CA GLY A 88 -11.41 23.21 -2.60
C GLY A 88 -11.21 23.00 -4.10
N GLY A 89 -12.27 22.63 -4.83
CA GLY A 89 -12.20 22.31 -6.27
C GLY A 89 -12.07 20.81 -6.56
N GLN A 90 -11.98 19.98 -5.53
CA GLN A 90 -12.13 18.53 -5.60
C GLN A 90 -13.62 18.17 -5.69
N ILE A 91 -13.95 17.22 -6.54
CA ILE A 91 -15.34 16.77 -6.73
C ILE A 91 -15.50 15.44 -6.02
N GLY A 92 -16.27 15.44 -4.93
CA GLY A 92 -16.64 14.24 -4.21
C GLY A 92 -17.72 13.43 -4.95
N TYR A 93 -17.81 12.16 -4.63
CA TYR A 93 -18.82 11.24 -5.17
C TYR A 93 -20.20 11.44 -4.56
N GLY A 94 -20.30 12.18 -3.46
CA GLY A 94 -21.56 12.32 -2.71
C GLY A 94 -21.91 11.07 -1.89
N ALA A 95 -23.19 10.74 -1.80
CA ALA A 95 -23.67 9.63 -1.00
C ALA A 95 -23.22 8.26 -1.55
N ASN A 96 -22.82 7.39 -0.63
CA ASN A 96 -22.31 6.04 -0.91
C ASN A 96 -21.07 6.04 -1.85
N PRO A 97 -19.99 6.68 -1.44
CA PRO A 97 -18.75 6.72 -2.23
C PRO A 97 -18.18 5.31 -2.51
N PRO A 98 -17.45 5.15 -3.60
CA PRO A 98 -16.82 3.88 -3.91
C PRO A 98 -15.66 3.59 -2.95
N CYS A 99 -15.24 2.32 -2.91
CA CYS A 99 -13.94 1.91 -2.34
C CYS A 99 -12.97 1.55 -3.47
N GLN A 100 -11.70 1.76 -3.25
CA GLN A 100 -10.65 1.31 -4.16
C GLN A 100 -9.76 0.30 -3.45
N GLY A 101 -9.41 -0.79 -4.12
CA GLY A 101 -8.55 -1.82 -3.54
C GLY A 101 -7.51 -2.34 -4.51
N VAL A 102 -6.40 -2.81 -3.96
CA VAL A 102 -5.34 -3.50 -4.70
C VAL A 102 -5.12 -4.88 -4.09
N LEU A 103 -5.34 -5.90 -4.92
CA LEU A 103 -5.24 -7.30 -4.54
C LEU A 103 -3.99 -7.91 -5.16
N CYS A 104 -3.10 -8.48 -4.34
CA CYS A 104 -1.96 -9.25 -4.82
C CYS A 104 -2.39 -10.68 -5.15
N LEU A 105 -2.45 -11.03 -6.44
CA LEU A 105 -2.90 -12.36 -6.87
C LEU A 105 -1.81 -13.43 -6.76
N SER A 106 -0.54 -13.05 -6.89
CA SER A 106 0.59 -13.98 -7.05
C SER A 106 1.24 -14.43 -5.74
N HIS A 107 1.34 -13.52 -4.74
CA HIS A 107 2.13 -13.75 -3.53
C HIS A 107 1.36 -13.36 -2.28
N PRO A 108 1.66 -13.96 -1.12
CA PRO A 108 1.23 -13.41 0.16
C PRO A 108 1.87 -12.03 0.37
N LEU A 109 1.21 -11.18 1.13
CA LEU A 109 1.80 -9.91 1.54
C LEU A 109 2.84 -10.16 2.64
N GLU A 110 3.96 -9.48 2.56
CA GLU A 110 4.95 -9.38 3.62
C GLU A 110 4.58 -8.28 4.60
N SER A 111 4.12 -7.16 4.07
CA SER A 111 3.65 -6.02 4.85
C SER A 111 2.62 -5.20 4.07
N ALA A 112 1.79 -4.46 4.79
CA ALA A 112 0.97 -3.41 4.24
C ALA A 112 0.94 -2.23 5.21
N GLY A 113 1.30 -1.06 4.74
CA GLY A 113 1.42 0.15 5.53
C GLY A 113 0.69 1.32 4.91
N ILE A 114 0.48 2.33 5.75
CA ILE A 114 -0.22 3.55 5.41
C ILE A 114 0.69 4.73 5.69
N LEU A 115 0.70 5.68 4.78
CA LEU A 115 1.33 6.98 4.93
C LEU A 115 0.23 8.03 5.08
N THR A 116 0.32 8.82 6.11
CA THR A 116 -0.50 10.01 6.28
C THR A 116 0.40 11.24 6.19
N GLY A 117 -0.13 12.38 5.78
CA GLY A 117 0.66 13.60 5.64
C GLY A 117 1.44 14.01 6.92
N SER A 118 0.97 13.60 8.10
CA SER A 118 1.70 13.81 9.36
C SER A 118 2.85 12.81 9.56
N MET A 119 2.79 11.62 8.98
CA MET A 119 3.88 10.64 9.01
C MET A 119 4.95 10.99 7.98
N ASP A 120 4.59 11.58 6.84
CA ASP A 120 5.52 12.07 5.83
C ASP A 120 6.46 13.14 6.42
N ALA A 121 5.98 13.98 7.32
CA ALA A 121 6.77 15.02 7.98
C ALA A 121 7.78 14.47 9.01
N GLY A 122 7.54 13.29 9.58
CA GLY A 122 8.44 12.61 10.51
C GLY A 122 9.45 11.67 9.84
N MET A 123 9.22 11.33 8.59
CA MET A 123 10.02 10.36 7.83
C MET A 123 11.09 11.03 6.94
N ASN A 124 11.53 12.22 7.27
CA ASN A 124 12.55 12.98 6.52
C ASN A 124 13.99 12.45 6.73
N THR A 125 14.12 11.18 7.00
CA THR A 125 15.32 10.39 6.73
C THR A 125 15.37 10.09 5.25
N SER A 126 16.52 9.73 4.68
CA SER A 126 16.60 9.46 3.25
C SER A 126 15.41 8.62 2.77
N PHE A 127 14.80 8.96 1.67
CA PHE A 127 13.65 8.27 1.09
C PHE A 127 13.84 6.73 1.06
N ASP A 128 15.07 6.29 0.85
CA ASP A 128 15.45 4.87 0.82
C ASP A 128 15.24 4.18 2.17
N THR A 129 15.64 4.81 3.26
CA THR A 129 15.47 4.26 4.62
C THR A 129 13.98 4.17 4.98
N THR A 130 13.22 5.20 4.67
CA THR A 130 11.77 5.23 4.89
C THR A 130 11.07 4.14 4.11
N ALA A 131 11.35 4.03 2.81
CA ALA A 131 10.77 3.00 1.96
C ALA A 131 11.12 1.60 2.49
N TRP A 132 12.37 1.37 2.89
CA TRP A 132 12.80 0.10 3.46
C TRP A 132 12.05 -0.25 4.76
N LEU A 133 11.91 0.69 5.69
CA LEU A 133 11.17 0.46 6.93
C LEU A 133 9.70 0.13 6.68
N LEU A 134 9.04 0.86 5.78
CA LEU A 134 7.67 0.56 5.38
C LEU A 134 7.52 -0.81 4.74
N MET A 135 8.44 -1.19 3.85
CA MET A 135 8.47 -2.52 3.23
C MET A 135 8.69 -3.64 4.25
N ASN A 136 9.17 -3.33 5.44
CA ASN A 136 9.31 -4.24 6.57
C ASN A 136 8.16 -4.15 7.58
N GLY A 137 7.18 -3.28 7.37
CA GLY A 137 6.09 -3.07 8.32
C GLY A 137 6.57 -2.42 9.61
N GLN A 138 7.45 -1.43 9.51
CA GLN A 138 8.12 -0.80 10.65
C GLN A 138 7.89 0.71 10.69
N ASN A 139 7.93 1.25 11.90
CA ASN A 139 7.97 2.66 12.19
C ASN A 139 9.36 3.26 11.85
N SER A 140 9.46 4.60 11.91
CA SER A 140 10.71 5.33 11.68
C SER A 140 11.84 4.98 12.67
N ASP A 141 11.51 4.49 13.86
CA ASP A 141 12.44 3.98 14.87
C ASP A 141 12.81 2.51 14.72
N SER A 142 12.39 1.86 13.62
CA SER A 142 12.55 0.45 13.30
C SER A 142 11.77 -0.52 14.20
N SER A 143 10.88 -0.03 15.06
CA SER A 143 9.93 -0.89 15.78
C SER A 143 8.81 -1.34 14.85
N TYR A 144 8.26 -2.53 15.09
CA TYR A 144 7.05 -2.98 14.39
C TYR A 144 5.81 -2.22 14.89
N TRP A 145 4.79 -2.12 14.06
CA TRP A 145 3.49 -1.64 14.49
C TRP A 145 2.92 -2.56 15.55
N MET A 146 2.13 -1.98 16.46
CA MET A 146 1.49 -2.74 17.52
C MET A 146 -0.02 -2.73 17.31
N ASN A 147 -0.62 -3.90 17.14
CA ASN A 147 -2.07 -4.01 17.13
C ASN A 147 -2.59 -3.77 18.56
N PRO A 148 -3.35 -2.70 18.83
CA PRO A 148 -3.75 -2.32 20.18
C PRO A 148 -4.78 -3.29 20.78
N LEU A 149 -5.49 -4.06 19.98
CA LEU A 149 -6.51 -5.01 20.46
C LEU A 149 -5.89 -6.31 20.97
N THR A 150 -4.81 -6.75 20.35
CA THR A 150 -4.11 -8.00 20.70
C THR A 150 -2.83 -7.75 21.49
N ASN A 151 -2.33 -6.52 21.50
CA ASN A 151 -1.05 -6.12 22.05
C ASN A 151 0.11 -6.94 21.46
N THR A 152 0.04 -7.21 20.17
CA THR A 152 1.07 -7.96 19.42
C THR A 152 1.69 -7.11 18.33
N ALA A 153 2.96 -7.33 18.07
CA ALA A 153 3.65 -6.72 16.94
C ALA A 153 3.10 -7.28 15.61
N THR A 154 2.95 -6.41 14.62
CA THR A 154 2.43 -6.74 13.29
C THR A 154 3.17 -5.97 12.22
N GLN A 155 3.15 -6.50 10.99
CA GLN A 155 3.63 -5.84 9.78
C GLN A 155 2.46 -5.28 8.94
N PHE A 156 1.26 -5.31 9.49
CA PHE A 156 0.03 -4.90 8.82
C PHE A 156 -0.69 -3.83 9.63
N LEU A 157 -0.74 -2.63 9.09
CA LEU A 157 -1.37 -1.48 9.75
C LEU A 157 -2.87 -1.46 9.41
N TYR A 158 -3.73 -1.42 10.43
CA TYR A 158 -5.18 -1.43 10.30
C TYR A 158 -5.71 -2.63 9.51
N ASP A 159 -5.39 -3.82 10.00
CA ASP A 159 -5.74 -5.12 9.40
C ASP A 159 -7.18 -5.59 9.68
N GLY A 160 -7.98 -4.74 10.29
CA GLY A 160 -9.37 -5.02 10.65
C GLY A 160 -10.38 -4.43 9.68
N ASN A 161 -11.55 -5.08 9.61
CA ASN A 161 -12.68 -4.58 8.82
C ASN A 161 -13.32 -3.35 9.49
N PRO A 162 -13.37 -2.16 8.86
CA PRO A 162 -13.90 -0.94 9.46
C PRO A 162 -15.38 -1.02 9.81
N ASN A 163 -16.14 -1.91 9.18
CA ASN A 163 -17.57 -2.11 9.45
C ASN A 163 -17.88 -3.08 10.59
N LEU A 164 -16.84 -3.67 11.19
CA LEU A 164 -17.03 -4.63 12.28
C LEU A 164 -16.52 -4.05 13.61
N PRO A 165 -17.27 -4.23 14.71
CA PRO A 165 -16.80 -3.83 16.03
C PRO A 165 -15.63 -4.73 16.47
N ASN A 166 -14.75 -4.20 17.32
CA ASN A 166 -13.61 -4.91 17.89
C ASN A 166 -12.60 -5.42 16.83
N THR A 167 -12.46 -4.72 15.73
CA THR A 167 -11.40 -4.91 14.73
C THR A 167 -10.51 -3.67 14.70
N TRP A 168 -9.25 -3.82 14.34
CA TRP A 168 -8.33 -2.69 14.28
C TRP A 168 -8.36 -2.02 12.91
N SER A 169 -8.98 -0.88 12.81
CA SER A 169 -9.10 -0.05 11.61
C SER A 169 -8.84 1.41 11.95
N GLU A 170 -8.71 2.27 10.96
CA GLU A 170 -8.62 3.72 11.19
C GLU A 170 -9.88 4.24 11.90
N VAL A 171 -11.06 3.74 11.56
CA VAL A 171 -12.33 4.07 12.23
C VAL A 171 -12.30 3.69 13.70
N SER A 172 -11.93 2.45 14.04
CA SER A 172 -11.86 2.00 15.43
C SER A 172 -10.76 2.68 16.24
N SER A 173 -9.73 3.19 15.56
CA SER A 173 -8.66 3.97 16.16
C SER A 173 -9.01 5.45 16.32
N ASN A 174 -10.20 5.84 15.86
CA ASN A 174 -10.69 7.24 15.90
C ASN A 174 -9.73 8.20 15.19
N ASN A 175 -9.11 7.76 14.09
CA ASN A 175 -8.30 8.62 13.25
C ASN A 175 -9.20 9.60 12.49
N SER A 176 -8.72 10.82 12.31
CA SER A 176 -9.37 11.75 11.39
C SER A 176 -9.12 11.28 9.96
N PRO A 177 -10.14 11.28 9.09
CA PRO A 177 -9.94 11.07 7.65
C PRO A 177 -8.97 12.10 7.06
N GLY A 178 -8.39 11.81 5.90
CA GLY A 178 -7.48 12.73 5.25
C GLY A 178 -6.77 12.12 4.04
N ASP A 179 -5.85 12.87 3.46
CA ASP A 179 -4.99 12.41 2.37
C ASP A 179 -4.23 11.14 2.80
N ARG A 180 -4.50 10.04 2.11
CA ARG A 180 -3.98 8.71 2.43
C ARG A 180 -3.23 8.09 1.28
N ARG A 181 -2.03 7.59 1.61
CA ARG A 181 -1.24 6.76 0.71
C ARG A 181 -1.05 5.40 1.32
N GLY A 182 -1.01 4.39 0.48
CA GLY A 182 -0.82 3.02 0.92
C GLY A 182 0.37 2.36 0.23
N MET A 183 0.97 1.39 0.90
CA MET A 183 1.99 0.54 0.33
C MET A 183 1.72 -0.91 0.69
N LEU A 184 1.71 -1.79 -0.30
CA LEU A 184 1.76 -3.23 -0.10
C LEU A 184 3.11 -3.76 -0.57
N CYS A 185 3.65 -4.73 0.16
CA CYS A 185 4.95 -5.33 -0.10
C CYS A 185 4.84 -6.85 -0.19
N ILE A 186 5.56 -7.41 -1.14
CA ILE A 186 5.85 -8.85 -1.24
C ILE A 186 7.34 -9.09 -1.04
N SER A 187 7.73 -10.30 -0.66
CA SER A 187 9.14 -10.66 -0.50
C SER A 187 9.46 -11.99 -1.16
N GLU A 188 10.72 -12.11 -1.56
CA GLU A 188 11.35 -13.34 -2.02
C GLU A 188 12.62 -13.60 -1.20
N ALA A 189 12.73 -14.79 -0.64
CA ALA A 189 13.90 -15.15 0.18
C ALA A 189 15.21 -15.10 -0.61
N LEU A 190 15.14 -15.47 -1.90
CA LEU A 190 16.26 -15.45 -2.82
C LEU A 190 15.78 -15.03 -4.22
N PHE A 191 16.42 -14.02 -4.79
CA PHE A 191 16.24 -13.61 -6.17
C PHE A 191 17.54 -13.85 -6.95
N PRO A 192 17.69 -15.02 -7.58
CA PRO A 192 18.93 -15.42 -8.21
C PRO A 192 19.29 -14.55 -9.41
N GLN A 193 20.56 -14.54 -9.77
CA GLN A 193 21.06 -13.92 -11.00
C GLN A 193 20.34 -14.51 -12.23
N ASN A 194 19.94 -13.66 -13.17
CA ASN A 194 19.24 -14.01 -14.41
C ASN A 194 17.87 -14.70 -14.22
N SER A 195 17.31 -14.66 -13.01
CA SER A 195 15.96 -15.15 -12.72
C SER A 195 14.88 -14.08 -12.89
N THR A 196 13.64 -14.54 -12.88
CA THR A 196 12.42 -13.71 -12.91
C THR A 196 11.43 -14.22 -11.91
#